data_2ef5266eacef231f2063aefd99aa74d4
#
_entry.id   2ef5266eacef231f2063aefd99aa74d4
#
_cell.length_a   1.000
_cell.length_b   1.000
_cell.length_c   1.000
_cell.angle_alpha   90.00
_cell.angle_beta   90.00
_cell.angle_gamma   90.00
#
_symmetry.space_group_name_H-M   'P 1'
#
loop_
_entity.id
_entity.type
_entity.pdbx_description
1 polymer ?
#
loop_
_entity_poly.entity_id
_entity_poly.type
_entity_poly.pdbx_seq_one_letter_code
_entity_poly.pdbx_strand_id
1 'polypeptide(L)'
;MASAKFPKTVKIVEVSPRDGLQNEKTHVPAAVKIQLINMLSQTGLRVVEATSFVSPKAIPQLADGAEVLQGITYENGVSYPVLVPNQKGMEAALKCGVKEIAVFGAASE
;
A
#
# COMPACT_ATOMS: atom_id res chain seq x y z
N MET A 1 14.72 -36.58 -5.06
CA MET A 1 14.41 -35.17 -4.74
C MET A 1 12.89 -34.97 -4.79
N ALA A 2 12.33 -34.45 -3.75
CA ALA A 2 10.93 -34.12 -3.78
C ALA A 2 10.69 -33.01 -4.79
N SER A 3 9.78 -33.22 -5.73
CA SER A 3 9.40 -32.16 -6.65
C SER A 3 8.67 -31.05 -5.89
N ALA A 4 9.10 -29.82 -6.05
CA ALA A 4 8.39 -28.69 -5.51
C ALA A 4 7.04 -28.58 -6.22
N LYS A 5 5.97 -28.49 -5.44
CA LYS A 5 4.64 -28.23 -6.00
C LYS A 5 4.38 -26.73 -5.94
N PHE A 6 4.33 -26.11 -7.08
CA PHE A 6 3.98 -24.70 -7.17
C PHE A 6 2.47 -24.55 -7.33
N PRO A 7 1.88 -23.50 -6.77
CA PRO A 7 0.46 -23.22 -7.00
C PRO A 7 0.23 -22.94 -8.48
N LYS A 8 -0.96 -23.25 -8.96
CA LYS A 8 -1.34 -22.97 -10.36
C LYS A 8 -1.49 -21.47 -10.61
N THR A 9 -1.82 -20.72 -9.58
CA THR A 9 -1.99 -19.27 -9.66
C THR A 9 -1.26 -18.60 -8.52
N VAL A 10 -0.81 -17.38 -8.73
CA VAL A 10 -0.21 -16.53 -7.69
C VAL A 10 -0.92 -15.20 -7.68
N LYS A 11 -0.98 -14.57 -6.51
CA LYS A 11 -1.50 -13.22 -6.36
C LYS A 11 -0.31 -12.26 -6.33
N ILE A 12 -0.31 -11.30 -7.24
CA ILE A 12 0.71 -10.25 -7.26
C ILE A 12 0.18 -9.07 -6.47
N VAL A 13 0.98 -8.63 -5.49
CA VAL A 13 0.70 -7.42 -4.71
C VAL A 13 1.66 -6.34 -5.18
N GLU A 14 1.12 -5.31 -5.80
CA GLU A 14 1.94 -4.18 -6.27
C GLU A 14 2.19 -3.22 -5.12
N VAL A 15 3.43 -3.05 -4.74
CA VAL A 15 3.81 -2.26 -3.57
C VAL A 15 4.54 -0.96 -3.92
N SER A 16 4.67 -0.63 -5.21
CA SER A 16 5.40 0.57 -5.62
C SER A 16 4.84 1.87 -5.05
N PRO A 17 3.52 2.06 -4.90
CA PRO A 17 3.02 3.30 -4.30
C PRO A 17 3.43 3.46 -2.83
N ARG A 18 3.59 2.37 -2.10
CA ARG A 18 4.02 2.42 -0.71
C ARG A 18 5.53 2.19 -0.60
N ASP A 19 5.99 0.98 -0.89
CA ASP A 19 7.40 0.60 -0.66
C ASP A 19 8.34 1.29 -1.64
N GLY A 20 7.98 1.34 -2.91
CA GLY A 20 8.79 1.99 -3.92
C GLY A 20 9.00 3.46 -3.61
N LEU A 21 7.93 4.19 -3.35
CA LEU A 21 8.01 5.63 -3.09
C LEU A 21 8.60 5.95 -1.72
N GLN A 22 8.51 5.04 -0.77
CA GLN A 22 9.15 5.19 0.54
C GLN A 22 10.67 5.36 0.42
N ASN A 23 11.27 4.73 -0.57
CA ASN A 23 12.70 4.75 -0.79
C ASN A 23 13.17 5.90 -1.68
N GLU A 24 12.25 6.71 -2.18
CA GLU A 24 12.60 7.86 -3.00
C GLU A 24 12.98 9.05 -2.13
N LYS A 25 14.10 9.70 -2.46
CA LYS A 25 14.56 10.89 -1.75
C LYS A 25 13.74 12.11 -2.14
N THR A 26 13.28 12.16 -3.39
CA THR A 26 12.47 13.26 -3.90
C THR A 26 11.04 13.10 -3.40
N HIS A 27 10.48 14.19 -2.87
CA HIS A 27 9.08 14.20 -2.46
C HIS A 27 8.17 14.10 -3.69
N VAL A 28 7.31 13.09 -3.70
CA VAL A 28 6.33 12.89 -4.77
C VAL A 28 4.98 13.45 -4.30
N PRO A 29 4.38 14.41 -5.03
CA PRO A 29 3.09 14.96 -4.62
C PRO A 29 1.97 13.92 -4.60
N ALA A 30 1.00 14.13 -3.73
CA ALA A 30 -0.16 13.22 -3.61
C ALA A 30 -0.89 13.04 -4.94
N ALA A 31 -1.03 14.09 -5.73
CA ALA A 31 -1.69 14.00 -7.04
C ALA A 31 -1.00 13.00 -7.97
N VAL A 32 0.33 12.94 -7.95
CA VAL A 32 1.10 12.00 -8.75
C VAL A 32 0.92 10.58 -8.23
N LYS A 33 0.93 10.40 -6.91
CA LYS A 33 0.69 9.09 -6.29
C LYS A 33 -0.71 8.56 -6.64
N ILE A 34 -1.71 9.42 -6.58
CA ILE A 34 -3.08 9.09 -6.96
C ILE A 34 -3.12 8.63 -8.42
N GLN A 35 -2.47 9.36 -9.30
CA GLN A 35 -2.39 8.99 -10.72
C GLN A 35 -1.72 7.63 -10.92
N LEU A 36 -0.61 7.38 -10.22
CA LEU A 36 0.09 6.10 -10.28
C LEU A 36 -0.83 4.96 -9.86
N ILE A 37 -1.50 5.10 -8.72
CA ILE A 37 -2.39 4.06 -8.20
C ILE A 37 -3.54 3.80 -9.18
N ASN A 38 -4.14 4.86 -9.70
CA ASN A 38 -5.24 4.73 -10.66
C ASN A 38 -4.79 4.02 -11.93
N MET A 39 -3.59 4.33 -12.42
CA MET A 39 -3.03 3.64 -13.60
C MET A 39 -2.74 2.18 -13.31
N LEU A 40 -2.16 1.86 -12.16
CA LEU A 40 -1.90 0.47 -11.77
C LEU A 40 -3.20 -0.31 -11.65
N SER A 41 -4.26 0.31 -11.18
CA SER A 41 -5.58 -0.31 -11.04
C SER A 41 -6.19 -0.73 -12.38
N GLN A 42 -5.71 -0.17 -13.49
CA GLN A 42 -6.19 -0.49 -14.84
C GLN A 42 -5.39 -1.58 -15.53
N THR A 43 -4.37 -2.12 -14.89
CA THR A 43 -3.43 -3.07 -15.53
C THR A 43 -3.82 -4.53 -15.37
N GLY A 44 -4.91 -4.83 -14.68
CA GLY A 44 -5.29 -6.20 -14.35
C GLY A 44 -4.76 -6.68 -13.01
N LEU A 45 -3.97 -5.87 -12.32
CA LEU A 45 -3.54 -6.17 -10.95
C LEU A 45 -4.74 -6.19 -10.01
N ARG A 46 -4.76 -7.14 -9.09
CA ARG A 46 -5.87 -7.29 -8.14
C ARG A 46 -5.59 -6.66 -6.78
N VAL A 47 -4.33 -6.38 -6.48
CA VAL A 47 -3.94 -5.81 -5.19
C VAL A 47 -2.90 -4.74 -5.43
N VAL A 48 -3.19 -3.53 -4.96
CA VAL A 48 -2.29 -2.38 -5.01
C VAL A 48 -2.17 -1.83 -3.60
N GLU A 49 -1.01 -2.00 -2.98
CA GLU A 49 -0.76 -1.45 -1.64
C GLU A 49 -0.59 0.06 -1.77
N ALA A 50 -1.58 0.80 -1.30
CA ALA A 50 -1.74 2.21 -1.65
C ALA A 50 -0.82 3.13 -0.86
N THR A 51 -0.66 2.89 0.43
CA THR A 51 0.12 3.75 1.31
C THR A 51 0.41 3.05 2.63
N SER A 52 0.99 3.79 3.57
CA SER A 52 1.19 3.34 4.94
C SER A 52 0.84 4.47 5.90
N PHE A 53 0.24 4.13 7.02
CA PHE A 53 0.03 5.05 8.12
C PHE A 53 1.16 4.91 9.14
N VAL A 54 2.36 5.20 8.70
CA VAL A 54 3.56 5.28 9.52
C VAL A 54 3.75 6.73 10.01
N SER A 55 4.53 6.91 11.08
CA SER A 55 4.82 8.26 11.57
C SER A 55 5.38 9.14 10.45
N PRO A 56 4.79 10.33 10.21
CA PRO A 56 5.31 11.28 9.21
C PRO A 56 6.74 11.72 9.49
N LYS A 57 7.17 11.72 10.75
CA LYS A 57 8.55 12.04 11.12
C LYS A 57 9.51 10.95 10.68
N ALA A 58 9.08 9.69 10.75
CA ALA A 58 9.92 8.55 10.33
C ALA A 58 9.99 8.44 8.82
N ILE A 59 8.85 8.54 8.14
CA ILE A 59 8.76 8.40 6.68
C ILE A 59 7.93 9.57 6.10
N PRO A 60 8.57 10.72 5.89
CA PRO A 60 7.85 11.89 5.36
C PRO A 60 7.22 11.64 3.98
N GLN A 61 7.78 10.73 3.19
CA GLN A 61 7.29 10.40 1.87
C GLN A 61 5.87 9.82 1.87
N LEU A 62 5.43 9.30 3.00
CA LEU A 62 4.10 8.69 3.14
C LEU A 62 3.16 9.50 4.07
N ALA A 63 3.53 10.74 4.38
CA ALA A 63 2.74 11.59 5.28
C ALA A 63 1.36 11.94 4.74
N ASP A 64 1.16 11.85 3.42
CA ASP A 64 -0.06 12.21 2.72
C ASP A 64 -1.01 11.02 2.48
N GLY A 65 -0.89 9.94 3.27
CA GLY A 65 -1.66 8.73 3.06
C GLY A 65 -3.17 8.94 3.02
N ALA A 66 -3.71 9.76 3.91
CA ALA A 66 -5.15 10.04 3.94
C ALA A 66 -5.60 10.76 2.66
N GLU A 67 -4.84 11.74 2.21
CA GLU A 67 -5.13 12.49 0.98
C GLU A 67 -5.11 11.56 -0.24
N VAL A 68 -4.13 10.67 -0.31
CA VAL A 68 -4.02 9.68 -1.40
C VAL A 68 -5.26 8.79 -1.41
N LEU A 69 -5.65 8.24 -0.27
CA LEU A 69 -6.81 7.36 -0.19
C LEU A 69 -8.12 8.05 -0.55
N GLN A 70 -8.24 9.33 -0.27
CA GLN A 70 -9.42 10.10 -0.65
C GLN A 70 -9.48 10.40 -2.15
N GLY A 71 -8.32 10.46 -2.79
CA GLY A 71 -8.23 10.86 -4.19
C GLY A 71 -8.25 9.72 -5.20
N ILE A 72 -7.93 8.49 -4.79
CA ILE A 72 -7.88 7.37 -5.74
C ILE A 72 -9.26 6.89 -6.14
N THR A 73 -9.34 6.29 -7.33
CA THR A 73 -10.55 5.62 -7.80
C THR A 73 -10.46 4.15 -7.40
N TYR A 74 -11.41 3.69 -6.62
CA TYR A 74 -11.48 2.30 -6.16
C TYR A 74 -12.16 1.45 -7.24
N GLU A 75 -11.34 0.69 -7.98
CA GLU A 75 -11.85 -0.18 -9.03
C GLU A 75 -12.44 -1.47 -8.46
N ASN A 76 -13.52 -1.96 -9.07
CA ASN A 76 -14.10 -3.24 -8.73
C ASN A 76 -13.08 -4.35 -8.96
N GLY A 77 -12.98 -5.26 -8.00
CA GLY A 77 -12.06 -6.40 -8.11
C GLY A 77 -10.62 -6.08 -7.72
N VAL A 78 -10.33 -4.84 -7.33
CA VAL A 78 -9.00 -4.44 -6.85
C VAL A 78 -9.06 -4.14 -5.36
N SER A 79 -8.14 -4.71 -4.60
CA SER A 79 -7.95 -4.39 -3.18
C SER A 79 -6.86 -3.36 -3.00
N TYR A 80 -7.01 -2.48 -2.02
CA TYR A 80 -6.06 -1.41 -1.74
C TYR A 80 -5.62 -1.47 -0.27
N PRO A 81 -4.80 -2.47 0.09
CA PRO A 81 -4.36 -2.58 1.47
C PRO A 81 -3.43 -1.43 1.84
N VAL A 82 -3.41 -1.13 3.11
CA VAL A 82 -2.60 -0.06 3.70
C VAL A 82 -1.73 -0.69 4.78
N LEU A 83 -0.45 -0.40 4.76
CA LEU A 83 0.47 -0.90 5.78
C LEU A 83 0.26 -0.14 7.08
N VAL A 84 0.03 -0.88 8.16
CA VAL A 84 -0.23 -0.32 9.49
C VAL A 84 0.80 -0.88 10.46
N PRO A 85 1.78 -0.07 10.88
CA PRO A 85 2.87 -0.55 11.74
C PRO A 85 2.54 -0.55 13.23
N ASN A 86 1.49 0.16 13.66
CA ASN A 86 1.16 0.29 15.08
C ASN A 86 -0.31 0.67 15.27
N GLN A 87 -0.72 0.79 16.54
CA GLN A 87 -2.09 1.12 16.88
C GLN A 87 -2.52 2.50 16.38
N LYS A 88 -1.63 3.48 16.45
CA LYS A 88 -1.93 4.83 15.97
C LYS A 88 -2.20 4.83 14.47
N GLY A 89 -1.42 4.07 13.72
CA GLY A 89 -1.66 3.86 12.28
C GLY A 89 -2.99 3.16 12.02
N MET A 90 -3.34 2.19 12.85
CA MET A 90 -4.64 1.51 12.74
C MET A 90 -5.81 2.46 12.95
N GLU A 91 -5.71 3.36 13.92
CA GLU A 91 -6.74 4.37 14.15
C GLU A 91 -6.91 5.29 12.94
N ALA A 92 -5.79 5.72 12.35
CA ALA A 92 -5.83 6.53 11.14
C ALA A 92 -6.47 5.79 9.96
N ALA A 93 -6.15 4.52 9.79
CA ALA A 93 -6.73 3.68 8.74
C ALA A 93 -8.25 3.54 8.92
N LEU A 94 -8.70 3.32 10.13
CA LEU A 94 -10.14 3.22 10.43
C LEU A 94 -10.86 4.53 10.12
N LYS A 95 -10.28 5.67 10.43
CA LYS A 95 -10.87 6.97 10.11
C LYS A 95 -11.00 7.19 8.61
N CYS A 96 -10.11 6.62 7.83
CA CYS A 96 -10.15 6.73 6.36
C CYS A 96 -11.05 5.70 5.70
N GLY A 97 -11.69 4.81 6.48
CA GLY A 97 -12.57 3.78 5.93
C GLY A 97 -11.82 2.67 5.20
N VAL A 98 -10.57 2.42 5.56
CA VAL A 98 -9.76 1.37 4.94
C VAL A 98 -10.37 0.00 5.22
N LYS A 99 -10.50 -0.82 4.17
CA LYS A 99 -11.13 -2.14 4.27
C LYS A 99 -10.12 -3.26 4.49
N GLU A 100 -8.86 -3.04 4.14
CA GLU A 100 -7.83 -4.06 4.23
C GLU A 100 -6.52 -3.44 4.68
N ILE A 101 -5.89 -4.06 5.66
CA ILE A 101 -4.60 -3.61 6.15
C ILE A 101 -3.56 -4.69 5.98
N ALA A 102 -2.30 -4.28 5.89
CA ALA A 102 -1.15 -5.16 5.97
C ALA A 102 -0.40 -4.85 7.26
N VAL A 103 0.04 -5.90 7.93
CA VAL A 103 0.89 -5.79 9.10
C VAL A 103 2.15 -6.60 8.86
N PHE A 104 3.23 -6.24 9.53
CA PHE A 104 4.46 -7.00 9.43
C PHE A 104 5.04 -7.25 10.82
N GLY A 105 5.83 -8.29 10.88
CA GLY A 105 6.59 -8.62 12.08
C GLY A 105 7.94 -9.18 11.68
N ALA A 106 8.85 -9.24 12.62
CA ALA A 106 10.14 -9.85 12.41
C ALA A 106 10.37 -10.94 13.44
N ALA A 107 10.96 -12.05 12.98
CA ALA A 107 11.38 -13.13 13.87
C ALA A 107 12.72 -12.80 14.55
N SER A 108 13.44 -11.83 14.04
CA SER A 108 14.69 -11.31 14.61
C SER A 108 14.38 -10.21 15.63
N GLU A 109 15.27 -10.09 16.61
CA GLU A 109 15.22 -9.00 17.58
C GLU A 109 15.75 -7.70 17.01
#